data_2c656fb64b2f658914a156297a7170d5
#
_entry.id   2c656fb64b2f658914a156297a7170d5
#
_cell.length_a   1.000
_cell.length_b   1.000
_cell.length_c   1.000
_cell.angle_alpha   90.00
_cell.angle_beta   90.00
_cell.angle_gamma   90.00
#
_symmetry.space_group_name_H-M   'P 1'
#
loop_
_entity.id
_entity.type
_entity.pdbx_description
1 polymer ?
#
loop_
_entity_poly.entity_id
_entity_poly.type
_entity_poly.pdbx_seq_one_letter_code
_entity_poly.pdbx_strand_id
1 'polypeptide(L)'
;MAYRPFKAILFDLDGVLVDSTESVERTLRRWSAAHGLDADAVIAVAHGRRTVETVPAVAPHLDVEKEVAALEAIESTMTEGVYEVPGARVLVASLPRASWAIVTSGARAVATHRIRHTGLTMPDVLVCADEITHGKPHPEGYLTAAERLGMDPSECVVVEDAPVGLQAARAADMWSIGIVGTFAAEALANANLVVPRLTAIPAEIVESVRSGATPG
;
A
#
# COMPACT_ATOMS: atom_id res chain seq x y z
N MET A 1 26.48 -4.26 -2.79
CA MET A 1 26.47 -3.29 -1.66
C MET A 1 25.89 -4.00 -0.47
N ALA A 2 26.47 -3.88 0.72
CA ALA A 2 25.85 -4.43 1.93
C ALA A 2 24.71 -3.50 2.36
N TYR A 3 23.50 -4.03 2.47
CA TYR A 3 22.37 -3.30 3.06
C TYR A 3 22.54 -3.27 4.58
N ARG A 4 22.02 -2.18 5.22
CA ARG A 4 21.88 -2.19 6.68
C ARG A 4 20.88 -3.27 7.09
N PRO A 5 21.04 -3.91 8.26
CA PRO A 5 20.05 -4.87 8.73
C PRO A 5 18.74 -4.16 9.06
N PHE A 6 17.61 -4.73 8.60
CA PHE A 6 16.27 -4.31 8.93
C PHE A 6 15.62 -5.34 9.86
N LYS A 7 14.71 -4.88 10.72
CA LYS A 7 13.94 -5.75 11.62
C LYS A 7 12.48 -5.93 11.19
N ALA A 8 11.96 -5.02 10.37
CA ALA A 8 10.60 -5.13 9.86
C ALA A 8 10.46 -4.68 8.41
N ILE A 9 9.46 -5.25 7.70
CA ILE A 9 9.02 -4.80 6.37
C ILE A 9 7.59 -4.26 6.49
N LEU A 10 7.38 -3.03 6.03
CA LEU A 10 6.07 -2.40 5.94
C LEU A 10 5.66 -2.38 4.47
N PHE A 11 4.66 -3.17 4.12
CA PHE A 11 4.18 -3.26 2.75
C PHE A 11 3.01 -2.30 2.51
N ASP A 12 3.00 -1.59 1.40
CA ASP A 12 1.72 -1.18 0.84
C ASP A 12 0.95 -2.43 0.38
N LEU A 13 -0.35 -2.28 0.15
CA LEU A 13 -1.20 -3.40 -0.27
C LEU A 13 -1.35 -3.44 -1.78
N ASP A 14 -1.95 -2.38 -2.35
CA ASP A 14 -2.38 -2.34 -3.74
C ASP A 14 -1.21 -1.99 -4.67
N GLY A 15 -0.96 -2.83 -5.68
CA GLY A 15 0.23 -2.72 -6.53
C GLY A 15 1.49 -3.37 -5.94
N VAL A 16 1.49 -3.75 -4.65
CA VAL A 16 2.64 -4.38 -3.97
C VAL A 16 2.37 -5.85 -3.63
N LEU A 17 1.31 -6.15 -2.89
CA LEU A 17 0.92 -7.51 -2.50
C LEU A 17 -0.31 -8.00 -3.26
N VAL A 18 -1.17 -7.07 -3.65
CA VAL A 18 -2.40 -7.31 -4.41
C VAL A 18 -2.38 -6.43 -5.66
N ASP A 19 -2.54 -7.03 -6.82
CA ASP A 19 -2.85 -6.30 -8.06
C ASP A 19 -4.36 -6.08 -8.11
N SER A 20 -4.78 -4.86 -7.85
CA SER A 20 -6.17 -4.39 -7.89
C SER A 20 -6.39 -3.33 -8.96
N THR A 21 -5.40 -3.06 -9.79
CA THR A 21 -5.40 -1.95 -10.77
C THR A 21 -6.63 -1.98 -11.66
N GLU A 22 -6.92 -3.13 -12.28
CA GLU A 22 -8.10 -3.30 -13.16
C GLU A 22 -9.42 -3.05 -12.41
N SER A 23 -9.54 -3.55 -11.20
CA SER A 23 -10.73 -3.40 -10.35
C SER A 23 -10.96 -1.93 -9.97
N VAL A 24 -9.92 -1.25 -9.50
CA VAL A 24 -9.96 0.17 -9.11
C VAL A 24 -10.30 1.05 -10.31
N GLU A 25 -9.58 0.89 -11.43
CA GLU A 25 -9.84 1.67 -12.63
C GLU A 25 -11.26 1.50 -13.16
N ARG A 26 -11.77 0.27 -13.19
CA ARG A 26 -13.14 -0.02 -13.61
C ARG A 26 -14.17 0.67 -12.70
N THR A 27 -13.95 0.65 -11.40
CA THR A 27 -14.81 1.32 -10.43
C THR A 27 -14.80 2.82 -10.64
N LEU A 28 -13.61 3.42 -10.75
CA LEU A 28 -13.45 4.85 -10.97
C LEU A 28 -14.01 5.31 -12.34
N ARG A 29 -13.84 4.52 -13.42
CA ARG A 29 -14.43 4.82 -14.74
C ARG A 29 -15.97 4.85 -14.68
N ARG A 30 -16.59 3.90 -13.98
CA ARG A 30 -18.05 3.87 -13.79
C ARG A 30 -18.52 5.07 -12.97
N TRP A 31 -17.84 5.37 -11.88
CA TRP A 31 -18.14 6.51 -11.03
C TRP A 31 -17.97 7.84 -11.79
N SER A 32 -16.89 8.02 -12.52
CA SER A 32 -16.62 9.19 -13.34
C SER A 32 -17.72 9.40 -14.40
N ALA A 33 -18.13 8.34 -15.09
CA ALA A 33 -19.19 8.39 -16.10
C ALA A 33 -20.54 8.81 -15.48
N ALA A 34 -20.85 8.35 -14.26
CA ALA A 34 -22.09 8.72 -13.57
C ALA A 34 -22.12 10.20 -13.16
N HIS A 35 -20.96 10.83 -12.98
CA HIS A 35 -20.82 12.23 -12.57
C HIS A 35 -20.34 13.18 -13.69
N GLY A 36 -20.16 12.67 -14.92
CA GLY A 36 -19.72 13.47 -16.06
C GLY A 36 -18.26 13.96 -15.95
N LEU A 37 -17.41 13.20 -15.24
CA LEU A 37 -16.00 13.51 -15.01
C LEU A 37 -15.09 12.82 -16.03
N ASP A 38 -13.91 13.38 -16.24
CA ASP A 38 -12.84 12.72 -17.00
C ASP A 38 -12.23 11.59 -16.17
N ALA A 39 -12.48 10.35 -16.60
CA ALA A 39 -12.04 9.17 -15.86
C ALA A 39 -10.51 9.05 -15.78
N ASP A 40 -9.77 9.41 -16.83
CA ASP A 40 -8.32 9.31 -16.82
C ASP A 40 -7.70 10.35 -15.86
N ALA A 41 -8.27 11.54 -15.78
CA ALA A 41 -7.88 12.55 -14.81
C ALA A 41 -8.17 12.11 -13.37
N VAL A 42 -9.32 11.48 -13.13
CA VAL A 42 -9.69 10.94 -11.81
C VAL A 42 -8.72 9.82 -11.40
N ILE A 43 -8.45 8.86 -12.28
CA ILE A 43 -7.55 7.73 -12.01
C ILE A 43 -6.13 8.23 -11.69
N ALA A 44 -5.64 9.20 -12.44
CA ALA A 44 -4.31 9.79 -12.22
C ALA A 44 -4.15 10.42 -10.82
N VAL A 45 -5.24 10.95 -10.25
CA VAL A 45 -5.25 11.52 -8.89
C VAL A 45 -5.40 10.44 -7.82
N ALA A 46 -6.14 9.36 -8.11
CA ALA A 46 -6.55 8.36 -7.13
C ALA A 46 -5.41 7.42 -6.70
N HIS A 47 -4.47 7.08 -7.61
CA HIS A 47 -3.42 6.10 -7.31
C HIS A 47 -2.59 6.45 -6.08
N GLY A 48 -2.57 5.53 -5.10
CA GLY A 48 -1.83 5.65 -3.84
C GLY A 48 -2.47 6.58 -2.79
N ARG A 49 -3.61 7.23 -3.10
CA ARG A 49 -4.33 8.15 -2.20
C ARG A 49 -5.59 7.51 -1.61
N ARG A 50 -6.06 8.09 -0.52
CA ARG A 50 -7.34 7.70 0.09
C ARG A 50 -8.51 8.24 -0.73
N THR A 51 -9.59 7.47 -0.79
CA THR A 51 -10.82 7.87 -1.48
C THR A 51 -11.38 9.19 -0.94
N VAL A 52 -11.29 9.39 0.39
CA VAL A 52 -11.72 10.63 1.07
C VAL A 52 -10.91 11.88 0.65
N GLU A 53 -9.71 11.70 0.12
CA GLU A 53 -8.88 12.79 -0.42
C GLU A 53 -9.06 12.95 -1.93
N THR A 54 -9.34 11.84 -2.63
CA THR A 54 -9.54 11.83 -4.08
C THR A 54 -10.85 12.51 -4.48
N VAL A 55 -11.97 12.14 -3.84
CA VAL A 55 -13.30 12.66 -4.18
C VAL A 55 -13.35 14.20 -4.16
N PRO A 56 -12.97 14.90 -3.07
CA PRO A 56 -13.02 16.36 -3.05
C PRO A 56 -12.01 17.02 -4.00
N ALA A 57 -10.90 16.34 -4.34
CA ALA A 57 -9.92 16.87 -5.27
C ALA A 57 -10.43 16.90 -6.72
N VAL A 58 -11.24 15.91 -7.13
CA VAL A 58 -11.72 15.77 -8.52
C VAL A 58 -13.19 16.23 -8.69
N ALA A 59 -13.99 16.22 -7.62
CA ALA A 59 -15.41 16.53 -7.63
C ALA A 59 -15.84 17.29 -6.34
N PRO A 60 -15.35 18.51 -6.09
CA PRO A 60 -15.57 19.24 -4.84
C PRO A 60 -17.05 19.65 -4.62
N HIS A 61 -17.90 19.49 -5.62
CA HIS A 61 -19.33 19.80 -5.58
C HIS A 61 -20.19 18.61 -5.11
N LEU A 62 -19.61 17.40 -5.00
CA LEU A 62 -20.32 16.21 -4.54
C LEU A 62 -20.26 16.08 -3.01
N ASP A 63 -21.20 15.32 -2.47
CA ASP A 63 -21.18 14.92 -1.06
C ASP A 63 -20.08 13.86 -0.84
N VAL A 64 -18.97 14.30 -0.26
CA VAL A 64 -17.76 13.48 -0.10
C VAL A 64 -18.04 12.22 0.71
N GLU A 65 -18.77 12.32 1.82
CA GLU A 65 -19.05 11.20 2.70
C GLU A 65 -19.89 10.12 1.98
N LYS A 66 -20.92 10.55 1.26
CA LYS A 66 -21.78 9.68 0.46
C LYS A 66 -21.01 8.96 -0.66
N GLU A 67 -20.19 9.70 -1.41
CA GLU A 67 -19.44 9.15 -2.55
C GLU A 67 -18.34 8.18 -2.08
N VAL A 68 -17.65 8.52 -1.01
CA VAL A 68 -16.64 7.63 -0.38
C VAL A 68 -17.31 6.33 0.05
N ALA A 69 -18.42 6.40 0.80
CA ALA A 69 -19.14 5.21 1.26
C ALA A 69 -19.61 4.33 0.09
N ALA A 70 -20.08 4.95 -1.01
CA ALA A 70 -20.54 4.22 -2.20
C ALA A 70 -19.37 3.49 -2.91
N LEU A 71 -18.22 4.15 -3.10
CA LEU A 71 -17.04 3.56 -3.72
C LEU A 71 -16.48 2.41 -2.87
N GLU A 72 -16.32 2.62 -1.57
CA GLU A 72 -15.80 1.60 -0.63
C GLU A 72 -16.75 0.39 -0.52
N ALA A 73 -18.06 0.59 -0.57
CA ALA A 73 -19.03 -0.49 -0.58
C ALA A 73 -18.88 -1.39 -1.83
N ILE A 74 -18.63 -0.80 -2.99
CA ILE A 74 -18.36 -1.54 -4.23
C ILE A 74 -17.04 -2.31 -4.09
N GLU A 75 -15.95 -1.63 -3.72
CA GLU A 75 -14.61 -2.22 -3.66
C GLU A 75 -14.49 -3.31 -2.59
N SER A 76 -15.23 -3.22 -1.47
CA SER A 76 -15.21 -4.21 -0.39
C SER A 76 -15.81 -5.57 -0.77
N THR A 77 -16.45 -5.66 -1.94
CA THR A 77 -17.05 -6.91 -2.44
C THR A 77 -16.50 -7.33 -3.81
N MET A 78 -15.71 -6.47 -4.44
CA MET A 78 -15.18 -6.70 -5.79
C MET A 78 -14.08 -7.78 -5.77
N THR A 79 -14.25 -8.83 -6.57
CA THR A 79 -13.27 -9.91 -6.74
C THR A 79 -12.65 -9.92 -8.13
N GLU A 80 -13.41 -9.49 -9.14
CA GLU A 80 -12.94 -9.43 -10.52
C GLU A 80 -11.91 -8.33 -10.72
N GLY A 81 -10.76 -8.68 -11.31
CA GLY A 81 -9.62 -7.76 -11.46
C GLY A 81 -8.83 -7.54 -10.17
N VAL A 82 -8.94 -8.47 -9.20
CA VAL A 82 -8.15 -8.48 -7.96
C VAL A 82 -7.37 -9.78 -7.88
N TYR A 83 -6.04 -9.71 -7.96
CA TYR A 83 -5.14 -10.85 -8.02
C TYR A 83 -4.01 -10.72 -6.99
N GLU A 84 -3.42 -11.86 -6.62
CA GLU A 84 -2.15 -11.86 -5.88
C GLU A 84 -1.03 -11.34 -6.78
N VAL A 85 -0.21 -10.41 -6.28
CA VAL A 85 1.07 -10.09 -6.93
C VAL A 85 1.99 -11.32 -6.84
N PRO A 86 2.61 -11.77 -7.95
CA PRO A 86 3.41 -12.98 -7.97
C PRO A 86 4.47 -13.03 -6.86
N GLY A 87 4.37 -14.04 -6.00
CA GLY A 87 5.29 -14.27 -4.89
C GLY A 87 4.89 -13.61 -3.56
N ALA A 88 3.82 -12.82 -3.52
CA ALA A 88 3.40 -12.11 -2.30
C ALA A 88 3.09 -13.07 -1.15
N ARG A 89 2.27 -14.12 -1.38
CA ARG A 89 1.96 -15.13 -0.35
C ARG A 89 3.19 -15.83 0.20
N VAL A 90 4.11 -16.20 -0.69
CA VAL A 90 5.35 -16.88 -0.30
C VAL A 90 6.22 -15.95 0.55
N LEU A 91 6.36 -14.71 0.14
CA LEU A 91 7.15 -13.72 0.87
C LEU A 91 6.59 -13.48 2.28
N VAL A 92 5.31 -13.08 2.41
CA VAL A 92 4.74 -12.76 3.73
C VAL A 92 4.66 -13.98 4.64
N ALA A 93 4.39 -15.18 4.10
CA ALA A 93 4.38 -16.42 4.88
C ALA A 93 5.77 -16.82 5.38
N SER A 94 6.84 -16.32 4.77
CA SER A 94 8.23 -16.59 5.16
C SER A 94 8.74 -15.66 6.27
N LEU A 95 8.01 -14.58 6.58
CA LEU A 95 8.40 -13.61 7.59
C LEU A 95 7.81 -13.94 8.96
N PRO A 96 8.54 -13.70 10.06
CA PRO A 96 7.97 -13.76 11.40
C PRO A 96 6.79 -12.79 11.52
N ARG A 97 5.69 -13.19 12.16
CA ARG A 97 4.46 -12.40 12.23
C ARG A 97 4.66 -11.00 12.84
N ALA A 98 5.55 -10.88 13.81
CA ALA A 98 5.87 -9.60 14.46
C ALA A 98 6.83 -8.71 13.66
N SER A 99 7.26 -9.11 12.46
CA SER A 99 8.27 -8.38 11.68
C SER A 99 7.74 -7.80 10.37
N TRP A 100 6.43 -7.75 10.19
CA TRP A 100 5.85 -7.12 9.00
C TRP A 100 4.45 -6.57 9.26
N ALA A 101 4.08 -5.56 8.49
CA ALA A 101 2.77 -4.93 8.52
C ALA A 101 2.30 -4.59 7.11
N ILE A 102 1.01 -4.32 6.98
CA ILE A 102 0.41 -3.70 5.79
C ILE A 102 -0.04 -2.29 6.15
N VAL A 103 0.28 -1.32 5.29
CA VAL A 103 -0.13 0.09 5.41
C VAL A 103 -0.75 0.53 4.10
N THR A 104 -2.07 0.67 4.05
CA THR A 104 -2.81 0.95 2.83
C THR A 104 -3.62 2.24 2.89
N SER A 105 -3.79 2.89 1.74
CA SER A 105 -4.74 3.99 1.53
C SER A 105 -6.20 3.52 1.35
N GLY A 106 -6.45 2.22 1.31
CA GLY A 106 -7.78 1.64 1.30
C GLY A 106 -8.43 1.58 2.69
N ALA A 107 -9.75 1.64 2.75
CA ALA A 107 -10.50 1.40 3.97
C ALA A 107 -10.33 -0.05 4.46
N ARG A 108 -10.48 -0.30 5.77
CA ARG A 108 -10.29 -1.63 6.38
C ARG A 108 -11.15 -2.72 5.75
N ALA A 109 -12.40 -2.40 5.40
CA ALA A 109 -13.29 -3.36 4.73
C ALA A 109 -12.73 -3.81 3.38
N VAL A 110 -12.24 -2.87 2.56
CA VAL A 110 -11.64 -3.10 1.26
C VAL A 110 -10.34 -3.91 1.38
N ALA A 111 -9.43 -3.47 2.24
CA ALA A 111 -8.15 -4.15 2.48
C ALA A 111 -8.35 -5.60 2.97
N THR A 112 -9.24 -5.80 3.94
CA THR A 112 -9.56 -7.12 4.49
C THR A 112 -10.14 -8.05 3.42
N HIS A 113 -11.03 -7.52 2.57
CA HIS A 113 -11.60 -8.27 1.45
C HIS A 113 -10.52 -8.71 0.47
N ARG A 114 -9.66 -7.78 0.01
CA ARG A 114 -8.56 -8.06 -0.94
C ARG A 114 -7.57 -9.08 -0.41
N ILE A 115 -7.14 -8.95 0.86
CA ILE A 115 -6.23 -9.89 1.53
C ILE A 115 -6.84 -11.30 1.57
N ARG A 116 -8.12 -11.43 1.95
CA ARG A 116 -8.81 -12.73 2.01
C ARG A 116 -9.02 -13.34 0.63
N HIS A 117 -9.46 -12.53 -0.33
CA HIS A 117 -9.75 -12.99 -1.70
C HIS A 117 -8.49 -13.54 -2.37
N THR A 118 -7.35 -12.90 -2.20
CA THR A 118 -6.07 -13.34 -2.78
C THR A 118 -5.38 -14.45 -1.98
N GLY A 119 -5.93 -14.85 -0.84
CA GLY A 119 -5.35 -15.90 0.01
C GLY A 119 -4.08 -15.49 0.74
N LEU A 120 -3.81 -14.18 0.85
CA LEU A 120 -2.71 -13.66 1.66
C LEU A 120 -2.96 -13.91 3.15
N THR A 121 -1.88 -14.12 3.89
CA THR A 121 -1.93 -14.17 5.35
C THR A 121 -2.36 -12.79 5.89
N MET A 122 -3.38 -12.77 6.75
CA MET A 122 -3.76 -11.54 7.45
C MET A 122 -2.63 -11.12 8.39
N PRO A 123 -2.09 -9.88 8.29
CA PRO A 123 -1.04 -9.40 9.18
C PRO A 123 -1.59 -9.18 10.60
N ASP A 124 -0.69 -9.19 11.59
CA ASP A 124 -1.05 -8.78 12.95
C ASP A 124 -1.21 -7.26 13.05
N VAL A 125 -0.46 -6.53 12.22
CA VAL A 125 -0.56 -5.07 12.09
C VAL A 125 -1.04 -4.72 10.67
N LEU A 126 -2.26 -4.20 10.59
CA LEU A 126 -2.89 -3.66 9.38
C LEU A 126 -3.31 -2.21 9.69
N VAL A 127 -2.71 -1.24 9.01
CA VAL A 127 -3.05 0.18 9.10
C VAL A 127 -3.79 0.60 7.85
N CYS A 128 -5.01 1.11 8.00
CA CYS A 128 -5.93 1.45 6.92
C CYS A 128 -6.30 2.94 6.93
N ALA A 129 -6.89 3.42 5.85
CA ALA A 129 -7.28 4.82 5.66
C ALA A 129 -8.18 5.36 6.78
N ASP A 130 -9.08 4.55 7.29
CA ASP A 130 -10.05 4.87 8.34
C ASP A 130 -9.48 4.90 9.77
N GLU A 131 -8.18 4.61 9.93
CA GLU A 131 -7.50 4.61 11.23
C GLU A 131 -6.51 5.76 11.40
N ILE A 132 -6.27 6.54 10.37
CA ILE A 132 -5.30 7.63 10.34
C ILE A 132 -5.97 8.95 9.94
N THR A 133 -5.45 10.03 10.46
CA THR A 133 -5.93 11.37 10.13
C THR A 133 -5.41 11.84 8.78
N HIS A 134 -4.13 11.62 8.51
CA HIS A 134 -3.45 12.11 7.32
C HIS A 134 -2.95 10.95 6.47
N GLY A 135 -3.42 10.86 5.22
CA GLY A 135 -2.96 9.88 4.24
C GLY A 135 -1.60 10.22 3.62
N LYS A 136 -1.07 9.27 2.84
CA LYS A 136 0.16 9.48 2.04
C LYS A 136 0.03 10.76 1.19
N PRO A 137 1.02 11.65 1.17
CA PRO A 137 2.42 11.46 1.54
C PRO A 137 2.77 11.74 3.01
N HIS A 138 1.78 11.95 3.91
CA HIS A 138 2.05 12.10 5.33
C HIS A 138 2.56 10.78 5.92
N PRO A 139 3.55 10.79 6.85
CA PRO A 139 4.19 9.59 7.38
C PRO A 139 3.35 8.80 8.39
N GLU A 140 2.19 9.33 8.81
CA GLU A 140 1.38 8.81 9.92
C GLU A 140 1.14 7.29 9.82
N GLY A 141 0.73 6.79 8.65
CA GLY A 141 0.44 5.36 8.48
C GLY A 141 1.65 4.47 8.73
N TYR A 142 2.82 4.83 8.20
CA TYR A 142 4.05 4.06 8.40
C TYR A 142 4.59 4.17 9.82
N LEU A 143 4.53 5.36 10.44
CA LEU A 143 4.91 5.53 11.83
C LEU A 143 4.01 4.74 12.78
N THR A 144 2.69 4.75 12.54
CA THR A 144 1.72 3.95 13.29
C THR A 144 2.01 2.44 13.16
N ALA A 145 2.39 1.98 11.96
CA ALA A 145 2.73 0.57 11.76
C ALA A 145 4.01 0.19 12.51
N ALA A 146 5.05 1.02 12.46
CA ALA A 146 6.30 0.79 13.19
C ALA A 146 6.05 0.77 14.72
N GLU A 147 5.28 1.72 15.23
CA GLU A 147 4.89 1.77 16.65
C GLU A 147 4.14 0.50 17.09
N ARG A 148 3.15 0.04 16.28
CA ARG A 148 2.38 -1.18 16.60
C ARG A 148 3.22 -2.45 16.54
N LEU A 149 4.30 -2.46 15.74
CA LEU A 149 5.28 -3.55 15.72
C LEU A 149 6.33 -3.44 16.84
N GLY A 150 6.38 -2.30 17.56
CA GLY A 150 7.43 -2.02 18.56
C GLY A 150 8.81 -1.81 17.93
N MET A 151 8.88 -1.31 16.70
CA MET A 151 10.12 -1.10 15.94
C MET A 151 10.46 0.38 15.81
N ASP A 152 11.75 0.69 15.85
CA ASP A 152 12.22 2.03 15.46
C ASP A 152 12.02 2.24 13.95
N PRO A 153 11.52 3.40 13.48
CA PRO A 153 11.37 3.69 12.05
C PRO A 153 12.63 3.42 11.24
N SER A 154 13.81 3.71 11.80
CA SER A 154 15.08 3.45 11.14
C SER A 154 15.40 1.96 10.94
N GLU A 155 14.75 1.06 11.65
CA GLU A 155 14.89 -0.39 11.54
C GLU A 155 13.89 -1.02 10.56
N CYS A 156 12.96 -0.20 10.01
CA CYS A 156 11.95 -0.62 9.07
C CYS A 156 12.37 -0.36 7.61
N VAL A 157 11.90 -1.21 6.71
CA VAL A 157 11.94 -0.98 5.27
C VAL A 157 10.52 -0.96 4.72
N VAL A 158 10.20 0.08 3.94
CA VAL A 158 8.91 0.22 3.26
C VAL A 158 9.00 -0.36 1.86
N VAL A 159 7.98 -1.08 1.42
CA VAL A 159 7.82 -1.57 0.05
C VAL A 159 6.59 -0.93 -0.56
N GLU A 160 6.77 -0.21 -1.66
CA GLU A 160 5.78 0.69 -2.28
C GLU A 160 5.85 0.65 -3.80
N ASP A 161 4.72 0.97 -4.46
CA ASP A 161 4.65 1.11 -5.91
C ASP A 161 4.30 2.54 -6.37
N ALA A 162 3.92 3.43 -5.42
CA ALA A 162 3.45 4.78 -5.72
C ALA A 162 4.38 5.88 -5.18
N PRO A 163 4.58 6.99 -5.94
CA PRO A 163 5.41 8.11 -5.50
C PRO A 163 4.99 8.74 -4.16
N VAL A 164 3.67 8.82 -3.90
CA VAL A 164 3.15 9.40 -2.65
C VAL A 164 3.48 8.54 -1.43
N GLY A 165 3.51 7.21 -1.57
CA GLY A 165 3.90 6.31 -0.51
C GLY A 165 5.40 6.32 -0.25
N LEU A 166 6.24 6.44 -1.29
CA LEU A 166 7.68 6.64 -1.14
C LEU A 166 8.00 7.98 -0.44
N GLN A 167 7.22 9.03 -0.70
CA GLN A 167 7.32 10.31 0.02
C GLN A 167 6.95 10.13 1.49
N ALA A 168 5.90 9.36 1.80
CA ALA A 168 5.52 9.06 3.18
C ALA A 168 6.61 8.27 3.92
N ALA A 169 7.20 7.25 3.28
CA ALA A 169 8.33 6.49 3.82
C ALA A 169 9.52 7.40 4.13
N ARG A 170 9.89 8.29 3.20
CA ARG A 170 10.96 9.27 3.40
C ARG A 170 10.64 10.24 4.53
N ALA A 171 9.40 10.72 4.65
CA ALA A 171 8.96 11.61 5.72
C ALA A 171 8.97 10.91 7.10
N ALA A 172 8.89 9.58 7.12
CA ALA A 172 9.01 8.73 8.31
C ALA A 172 10.48 8.37 8.65
N ASP A 173 11.47 8.86 7.90
CA ASP A 173 12.89 8.47 7.98
C ASP A 173 13.13 6.96 7.77
N MET A 174 12.24 6.31 7.01
CA MET A 174 12.34 4.91 6.67
C MET A 174 13.05 4.69 5.32
N TRP A 175 13.80 3.61 5.23
CA TRP A 175 14.36 3.14 3.97
C TRP A 175 13.25 2.53 3.10
N SER A 176 13.32 2.70 1.77
CA SER A 176 12.22 2.29 0.90
C SER A 176 12.68 1.56 -0.36
N ILE A 177 11.85 0.61 -0.80
CA ILE A 177 11.94 -0.12 -2.06
C ILE A 177 10.74 0.27 -2.92
N GLY A 178 11.00 0.81 -4.11
CA GLY A 178 9.98 1.05 -5.13
C GLY A 178 9.81 -0.19 -6.03
N ILE A 179 8.59 -0.67 -6.22
CA ILE A 179 8.27 -1.76 -7.16
C ILE A 179 7.67 -1.17 -8.42
N VAL A 180 8.26 -1.48 -9.56
CA VAL A 180 7.73 -1.07 -10.87
C VAL A 180 6.46 -1.87 -11.16
N GLY A 181 5.38 -1.17 -11.47
CA GLY A 181 4.07 -1.75 -11.77
C GLY A 181 3.08 -0.66 -12.13
N THR A 182 2.38 -0.11 -11.17
CA THR A 182 1.45 1.02 -11.32
C THR A 182 2.16 2.25 -11.90
N PHE A 183 3.41 2.49 -11.49
CA PHE A 183 4.24 3.59 -12.00
C PHE A 183 5.54 3.06 -12.63
N ALA A 184 6.04 3.80 -13.62
CA ALA A 184 7.34 3.54 -14.22
C ALA A 184 8.49 3.84 -13.24
N ALA A 185 9.67 3.24 -13.49
CA ALA A 185 10.84 3.35 -12.60
C ALA A 185 11.27 4.81 -12.34
N GLU A 186 11.13 5.67 -13.34
CA GLU A 186 11.50 7.10 -13.24
C GLU A 186 10.65 7.83 -12.18
N ALA A 187 9.36 7.48 -12.06
CA ALA A 187 8.47 8.04 -11.05
C ALA A 187 8.80 7.58 -9.62
N LEU A 188 9.48 6.44 -9.50
CA LEU A 188 9.89 5.82 -8.24
C LEU A 188 11.32 6.19 -7.82
N ALA A 189 11.98 7.12 -8.51
CA ALA A 189 13.37 7.52 -8.27
C ALA A 189 13.66 8.05 -6.85
N ASN A 190 12.63 8.39 -6.06
CA ASN A 190 12.75 8.76 -4.66
C ASN A 190 12.92 7.57 -3.71
N ALA A 191 12.75 6.32 -4.17
CA ALA A 191 13.06 5.13 -3.40
C ALA A 191 14.59 4.96 -3.24
N ASN A 192 15.00 4.34 -2.13
CA ASN A 192 16.41 3.99 -1.94
C ASN A 192 16.86 2.85 -2.89
N LEU A 193 15.91 1.99 -3.28
CA LEU A 193 16.10 0.92 -4.26
C LEU A 193 14.84 0.82 -5.12
N VAL A 194 15.00 0.69 -6.44
CA VAL A 194 13.90 0.37 -7.35
C VAL A 194 14.10 -1.02 -7.91
N VAL A 195 13.07 -1.87 -7.82
CA VAL A 195 13.08 -3.24 -8.33
C VAL A 195 11.95 -3.47 -9.33
N PRO A 196 12.16 -4.32 -10.36
CA PRO A 196 11.16 -4.53 -11.41
C PRO A 196 9.93 -5.33 -10.94
N ARG A 197 9.99 -6.01 -9.80
CA ARG A 197 8.91 -6.83 -9.25
C ARG A 197 9.21 -7.24 -7.81
N LEU A 198 8.19 -7.65 -7.06
CA LEU A 198 8.29 -8.06 -5.66
C LEU A 198 9.35 -9.16 -5.41
N THR A 199 9.41 -10.16 -6.29
CA THR A 199 10.37 -11.26 -6.20
C THR A 199 11.83 -10.87 -6.50
N ALA A 200 12.07 -9.62 -6.89
CA ALA A 200 13.41 -9.08 -7.11
C ALA A 200 13.94 -8.28 -5.89
N ILE A 201 13.20 -8.25 -4.79
CA ILE A 201 13.72 -7.72 -3.53
C ILE A 201 14.95 -8.52 -3.12
N PRO A 202 16.09 -7.87 -2.78
CA PRO A 202 17.30 -8.57 -2.41
C PRO A 202 17.09 -9.53 -1.23
N ALA A 203 17.59 -10.75 -1.37
CA ALA A 203 17.44 -11.80 -0.35
C ALA A 203 18.04 -11.37 1.00
N GLU A 204 19.12 -10.60 0.98
CA GLU A 204 19.80 -10.08 2.18
C GLU A 204 18.88 -9.20 3.04
N ILE A 205 17.96 -8.42 2.41
CA ILE A 205 16.98 -7.60 3.12
C ILE A 205 15.97 -8.52 3.82
N VAL A 206 15.42 -9.49 3.10
CA VAL A 206 14.44 -10.44 3.64
C VAL A 206 15.06 -11.28 4.76
N GLU A 207 16.28 -11.77 4.59
CA GLU A 207 17.01 -12.54 5.59
C GLU A 207 17.35 -11.73 6.85
N SER A 208 17.66 -10.42 6.70
CA SER A 208 17.89 -9.56 7.87
C SER A 208 16.66 -9.45 8.75
N VAL A 209 15.47 -9.34 8.12
CA VAL A 209 14.19 -9.27 8.85
C VAL A 209 13.83 -10.61 9.50
N ARG A 210 14.11 -11.74 8.81
CA ARG A 210 13.89 -13.08 9.37
C ARG A 210 14.74 -13.35 10.60
N SER A 211 16.00 -12.90 10.59
CA SER A 211 16.99 -13.15 11.66
C SER A 211 16.93 -12.11 12.77
N GLY A 212 16.47 -10.89 12.48
CA GLY A 212 16.36 -9.78 13.46
C GLY A 212 15.16 -9.88 14.40
N ALA A 213 14.18 -10.71 14.09
CA ALA A 213 13.04 -11.01 14.96
C ALA A 213 13.43 -12.09 15.98
N THR A 214 14.39 -11.80 16.89
CA THR A 214 14.64 -12.67 18.03
C THR A 214 13.49 -12.48 19.01
N PRO A 215 12.75 -13.54 19.40
CA PRO A 215 11.76 -13.41 20.45
C PRO A 215 12.47 -13.09 21.76
N GLY A 216 12.13 -11.95 22.36
CA GLY A 216 12.46 -11.63 23.74
C GLY A 216 11.55 -12.40 24.69
#